data_dd048f9bbaa3450782ad677617094f2b
#
_entry.id   dd048f9bbaa3450782ad677617094f2b
#
_cell.length_a   1.000
_cell.length_b   1.000
_cell.length_c   1.000
_cell.angle_alpha   90.00
_cell.angle_beta   90.00
_cell.angle_gamma   90.00
#
_symmetry.space_group_name_H-M   'P 1'
#
loop_
_entity.id
_entity.type
_entity.pdbx_description
1 polymer ?
#
loop_
_entity_poly.entity_id
_entity_poly.type
_entity_poly.pdbx_seq_one_letter_code
_entity_poly.pdbx_strand_id
1 'polypeptide(L)'
;MREIRIDLAAIRKNYLELKKLVAPAKVMAVVKANAYGHGMIQVAKALEDEAVDMIGVADLTEAIALRQAGISSSLMCWLLYSDDNLDLAEANKIALGISTMQQLELVPSSASIHIKVDTGLGRNGFMPEALDQVIERVKARSL
;
A
#
# COMPACT_ATOMS: atom_id res chain seq x y z
N MET A 1 -31.25 -9.82 -17.81
CA MET A 1 -30.28 -9.93 -16.69
C MET A 1 -29.18 -8.92 -16.95
N ARG A 2 -28.76 -8.14 -15.94
CA ARG A 2 -27.57 -7.26 -16.05
C ARG A 2 -26.36 -8.04 -15.54
N GLU A 3 -25.30 -8.10 -16.31
CA GLU A 3 -24.05 -8.82 -15.97
C GLU A 3 -22.87 -7.85 -16.03
N ILE A 4 -21.94 -7.98 -15.09
CA ILE A 4 -20.61 -7.36 -15.12
C ILE A 4 -19.62 -8.49 -15.23
N ARG A 5 -18.77 -8.45 -16.26
CA ARG A 5 -17.71 -9.44 -16.48
C ARG A 5 -16.35 -8.80 -16.32
N ILE A 6 -15.54 -9.32 -15.40
CA ILE A 6 -14.18 -8.85 -15.16
C ILE A 6 -13.20 -9.75 -15.93
N ASP A 7 -12.37 -9.15 -16.76
CA ASP A 7 -11.32 -9.85 -17.51
C ASP A 7 -9.97 -9.69 -16.81
N LEU A 8 -9.59 -10.69 -16.03
CA LEU A 8 -8.31 -10.71 -15.31
C LEU A 8 -7.11 -10.80 -16.25
N ALA A 9 -7.26 -11.40 -17.45
CA ALA A 9 -6.18 -11.46 -18.42
C ALA A 9 -5.86 -10.07 -18.99
N ALA A 10 -6.88 -9.25 -19.22
CA ALA A 10 -6.70 -7.86 -19.63
C ALA A 10 -6.00 -7.04 -18.54
N ILE A 11 -6.33 -7.26 -17.24
CA ILE A 11 -5.67 -6.59 -16.13
C ILE A 11 -4.19 -6.97 -16.05
N ARG A 12 -3.85 -8.26 -16.16
CA ARG A 12 -2.45 -8.73 -16.21
C ARG A 12 -1.68 -8.08 -17.35
N LYS A 13 -2.25 -8.08 -18.55
CA LYS A 13 -1.63 -7.47 -19.72
C LYS A 13 -1.35 -5.98 -19.52
N ASN A 14 -2.33 -5.24 -18.98
CA ASN A 14 -2.15 -3.82 -18.70
C ASN A 14 -1.04 -3.57 -17.67
N TYR A 15 -0.96 -4.38 -16.61
CA TYR A 15 0.13 -4.31 -15.64
C TYR A 15 1.48 -4.52 -16.31
N LEU A 16 1.64 -5.57 -17.12
CA LEU A 16 2.90 -5.89 -17.81
C LEU A 16 3.32 -4.79 -18.79
N GLU A 17 2.39 -4.19 -19.52
CA GLU A 17 2.69 -3.07 -20.41
C GLU A 17 3.16 -1.83 -19.65
N LEU A 18 2.48 -1.49 -18.54
CA LEU A 18 2.92 -0.39 -17.67
C LEU A 18 4.29 -0.66 -17.07
N LYS A 19 4.55 -1.89 -16.60
CA LYS A 19 5.84 -2.29 -16.04
C LYS A 19 6.98 -2.13 -17.04
N LYS A 20 6.76 -2.49 -18.30
CA LYS A 20 7.74 -2.27 -19.38
C LYS A 20 7.98 -0.77 -19.63
N LEU A 21 6.91 0.01 -19.66
CA LEU A 21 6.99 1.45 -19.98
C LEU A 21 7.82 2.24 -18.94
N VAL A 22 7.73 1.84 -17.66
CA VAL A 22 8.39 2.56 -16.57
C VAL A 22 9.72 1.94 -16.16
N ALA A 23 10.17 0.86 -16.79
CA ALA A 23 11.42 0.21 -16.46
C ALA A 23 12.59 1.19 -16.47
N PRO A 24 13.54 1.13 -15.52
CA PRO A 24 13.70 0.09 -14.49
C PRO A 24 12.91 0.32 -13.19
N ALA A 25 11.99 1.27 -13.13
CA ALA A 25 11.20 1.55 -11.94
C ALA A 25 10.29 0.37 -11.57
N LYS A 26 10.04 0.21 -10.26
CA LYS A 26 9.07 -0.74 -9.74
C LYS A 26 7.65 -0.19 -9.85
N VAL A 27 6.68 -1.09 -9.93
CA VAL A 27 5.25 -0.74 -10.04
C VAL A 27 4.50 -1.23 -8.82
N MET A 28 3.82 -0.32 -8.11
CA MET A 28 2.83 -0.67 -7.10
C MET A 28 1.44 -0.69 -7.74
N ALA A 29 0.80 -1.86 -7.74
CA ALA A 29 -0.57 -2.01 -8.22
C ALA A 29 -1.56 -1.73 -7.08
N VAL A 30 -2.44 -0.74 -7.26
CA VAL A 30 -3.39 -0.31 -6.23
C VAL A 30 -4.73 -1.00 -6.43
N VAL A 31 -5.15 -1.83 -5.46
CA VAL A 31 -6.38 -2.63 -5.50
C VAL A 31 -7.38 -2.29 -4.40
N LYS A 32 -7.23 -1.13 -3.76
CA LYS A 32 -8.12 -0.62 -2.71
C LYS A 32 -9.59 -0.56 -3.14
N ALA A 33 -10.49 -0.46 -2.17
CA ALA A 33 -11.94 -0.35 -2.38
C ALA A 33 -12.45 -1.46 -3.32
N ASN A 34 -12.09 -2.71 -2.99
CA ASN A 34 -12.41 -3.90 -3.77
C ASN A 34 -11.96 -3.79 -5.25
N ALA A 35 -10.77 -3.21 -5.50
CA ALA A 35 -10.25 -2.89 -6.84
C ALA A 35 -11.27 -2.09 -7.68
N TYR A 36 -11.97 -1.13 -7.04
CA TYR A 36 -13.06 -0.36 -7.62
C TYR A 36 -14.15 -1.22 -8.30
N GLY A 37 -14.53 -2.32 -7.62
CA GLY A 37 -15.55 -3.25 -8.08
C GLY A 37 -15.05 -4.39 -8.97
N HIS A 38 -13.75 -4.47 -9.23
CA HIS A 38 -13.16 -5.58 -10.01
C HIS A 38 -12.87 -6.84 -9.18
N GLY A 39 -13.01 -6.76 -7.85
CA GLY A 39 -12.69 -7.86 -6.94
C GLY A 39 -11.23 -7.85 -6.49
N MET A 40 -10.98 -7.28 -5.30
CA MET A 40 -9.63 -7.03 -4.77
C MET A 40 -8.79 -8.32 -4.72
N ILE A 41 -9.35 -9.40 -4.18
CA ILE A 41 -8.62 -10.66 -4.00
C ILE A 41 -8.28 -11.29 -5.35
N GLN A 42 -9.25 -11.33 -6.28
CA GLN A 42 -9.06 -11.93 -7.61
C GLN A 42 -8.02 -11.14 -8.43
N VAL A 43 -8.09 -9.81 -8.39
CA VAL A 43 -7.13 -8.94 -9.06
C VAL A 43 -5.74 -9.09 -8.42
N ALA A 44 -5.64 -9.09 -7.09
CA ALA A 44 -4.37 -9.25 -6.40
C ALA A 44 -3.69 -10.59 -6.74
N LYS A 45 -4.44 -11.70 -6.75
CA LYS A 45 -3.92 -13.02 -7.18
C LYS A 45 -3.43 -13.00 -8.61
N ALA A 46 -4.21 -12.42 -9.52
CA ALA A 46 -3.82 -12.32 -10.92
C ALA A 46 -2.54 -11.50 -11.13
N LEU A 47 -2.32 -10.46 -10.33
CA LEU A 47 -1.10 -9.64 -10.37
C LEU A 47 0.08 -10.33 -9.68
N GLU A 48 -0.16 -11.11 -8.63
CA GLU A 48 0.87 -11.92 -7.96
C GLU A 48 1.46 -12.98 -8.90
N ASP A 49 0.62 -13.61 -9.75
CA ASP A 49 1.08 -14.53 -10.80
C ASP A 49 2.05 -13.86 -11.80
N GLU A 50 1.96 -12.53 -11.97
CA GLU A 50 2.85 -11.73 -12.82
C GLU A 50 4.02 -11.10 -12.03
N ALA A 51 4.32 -11.59 -10.84
CA ALA A 51 5.38 -11.09 -9.97
C ALA A 51 5.30 -9.56 -9.77
N VAL A 52 4.13 -9.08 -9.31
CA VAL A 52 3.93 -7.67 -8.98
C VAL A 52 4.94 -7.20 -7.92
N ASP A 53 5.53 -6.02 -8.12
CA ASP A 53 6.56 -5.52 -7.21
C ASP A 53 5.98 -5.16 -5.82
N MET A 54 4.75 -4.63 -5.79
CA MET A 54 4.02 -4.28 -4.57
C MET A 54 2.52 -4.15 -4.88
N ILE A 55 1.68 -4.50 -3.91
CA ILE A 55 0.24 -4.25 -3.96
C ILE A 55 -0.10 -3.19 -2.90
N GLY A 56 -0.85 -2.17 -3.30
CA GLY A 56 -1.31 -1.08 -2.44
C GLY A 56 -2.81 -1.15 -2.16
N VAL A 57 -3.18 -0.93 -0.91
CA VAL A 57 -4.58 -0.87 -0.46
C VAL A 57 -4.82 0.37 0.41
N ALA A 58 -6.08 0.68 0.71
CA ALA A 58 -6.40 1.88 1.47
C ALA A 58 -5.99 1.73 2.94
N ASP A 59 -6.44 0.68 3.62
CA ASP A 59 -6.34 0.52 5.06
C ASP A 59 -5.84 -0.88 5.48
N LEU A 60 -5.63 -1.02 6.78
CA LEU A 60 -5.10 -2.26 7.35
C LEU A 60 -6.08 -3.43 7.19
N THR A 61 -7.38 -3.18 7.23
CA THR A 61 -8.40 -4.23 7.07
C THR A 61 -8.30 -4.89 5.68
N GLU A 62 -8.18 -4.07 4.62
CA GLU A 62 -7.98 -4.58 3.26
C GLU A 62 -6.67 -5.37 3.13
N ALA A 63 -5.59 -4.86 3.73
CA ALA A 63 -4.29 -5.53 3.70
C ALA A 63 -4.32 -6.89 4.40
N ILE A 64 -4.95 -6.98 5.58
CA ILE A 64 -5.13 -8.24 6.32
C ILE A 64 -6.00 -9.21 5.51
N ALA A 65 -7.09 -8.75 4.89
CA ALA A 65 -7.93 -9.60 4.05
C ALA A 65 -7.14 -10.21 2.88
N LEU A 66 -6.23 -9.47 2.26
CA LEU A 66 -5.33 -10.00 1.22
C LEU A 66 -4.37 -11.06 1.79
N ARG A 67 -3.77 -10.84 2.96
CA ARG A 67 -2.92 -11.86 3.61
C ARG A 67 -3.70 -13.13 3.94
N GLN A 68 -4.91 -13.01 4.48
CA GLN A 68 -5.80 -14.14 4.75
C GLN A 68 -6.20 -14.89 3.48
N ALA A 69 -6.29 -14.19 2.35
CA ALA A 69 -6.53 -14.81 1.04
C ALA A 69 -5.29 -15.49 0.43
N GLY A 70 -4.13 -15.45 1.13
CA GLY A 70 -2.90 -16.12 0.74
C GLY A 70 -1.97 -15.26 -0.14
N ILE A 71 -2.22 -13.95 -0.28
CA ILE A 71 -1.30 -13.07 -1.02
C ILE A 71 0.01 -12.95 -0.26
N SER A 72 1.12 -13.29 -0.90
CA SER A 72 2.49 -13.26 -0.36
C SER A 72 3.30 -12.04 -0.81
N SER A 73 2.91 -11.41 -1.91
CA SER A 73 3.55 -10.19 -2.45
C SER A 73 3.67 -9.08 -1.42
N SER A 74 4.61 -8.16 -1.61
CA SER A 74 4.73 -6.96 -0.77
C SER A 74 3.41 -6.19 -0.73
N LEU A 75 2.93 -5.88 0.48
CA LEU A 75 1.70 -5.10 0.69
C LEU A 75 2.01 -3.77 1.37
N MET A 76 1.24 -2.75 1.02
CA MET A 76 1.27 -1.44 1.67
C MET A 76 -0.15 -0.90 1.84
N CYS A 77 -0.44 -0.30 3.01
CA CYS A 77 -1.62 0.53 3.24
C CYS A 77 -1.23 1.92 3.74
N TRP A 78 -2.11 2.93 3.56
CA TRP A 78 -1.77 4.34 3.84
C TRP A 78 -2.86 5.13 4.55
N LEU A 79 -4.02 4.57 4.82
CA LEU A 79 -4.99 5.14 5.73
C LEU A 79 -4.87 4.38 7.05
N LEU A 80 -4.28 5.04 8.05
CA LEU A 80 -4.14 4.51 9.40
C LEU A 80 -5.12 5.23 10.30
N TYR A 81 -5.97 4.48 10.97
CA TYR A 81 -6.95 4.97 11.91
C TYR A 81 -6.43 4.85 13.35
N SER A 82 -7.01 5.61 14.26
CA SER A 82 -6.56 5.66 15.66
C SER A 82 -6.78 4.37 16.45
N ASP A 83 -7.65 3.51 15.96
CA ASP A 83 -8.01 2.20 16.53
C ASP A 83 -7.36 1.01 15.79
N ASP A 84 -6.51 1.28 14.79
CA ASP A 84 -5.76 0.23 14.11
C ASP A 84 -4.76 -0.43 15.05
N ASN A 85 -4.74 -1.75 15.04
CA ASN A 85 -3.70 -2.51 15.71
C ASN A 85 -2.47 -2.65 14.80
N LEU A 86 -1.51 -1.72 14.93
CA LEU A 86 -0.32 -1.67 14.07
C LEU A 86 0.65 -2.85 14.27
N ASP A 87 0.57 -3.58 15.40
CA ASP A 87 1.34 -4.82 15.59
C ASP A 87 0.88 -5.90 14.60
N LEU A 88 -0.40 -5.89 14.17
CA LEU A 88 -0.87 -6.77 13.11
C LEU A 88 -0.25 -6.44 11.75
N ALA A 89 0.02 -5.18 11.46
CA ALA A 89 0.69 -4.79 10.23
C ALA A 89 2.12 -5.36 10.20
N GLU A 90 2.84 -5.22 11.30
CA GLU A 90 4.19 -5.79 11.45
C GLU A 90 4.18 -7.32 11.32
N ALA A 91 3.33 -8.01 12.11
CA ALA A 91 3.22 -9.47 12.11
C ALA A 91 2.88 -10.03 10.72
N ASN A 92 2.15 -9.28 9.90
CA ASN A 92 1.76 -9.63 8.54
C ASN A 92 2.66 -9.03 7.44
N LYS A 93 3.77 -8.39 7.81
CA LYS A 93 4.72 -7.77 6.89
C LYS A 93 4.02 -6.80 5.92
N ILE A 94 3.19 -5.92 6.44
CA ILE A 94 2.47 -4.88 5.71
C ILE A 94 3.20 -3.57 5.93
N ALA A 95 3.64 -2.91 4.86
CA ALA A 95 4.25 -1.59 4.93
C ALA A 95 3.17 -0.52 5.20
N LEU A 96 3.52 0.51 5.97
CA LEU A 96 2.61 1.55 6.42
C LEU A 96 2.97 2.92 5.81
N GLY A 97 2.00 3.58 5.20
CA GLY A 97 2.13 4.96 4.73
C GLY A 97 1.87 5.95 5.87
N ILE A 98 2.90 6.66 6.30
CA ILE A 98 2.87 7.59 7.44
C ILE A 98 2.66 9.01 6.93
N SER A 99 1.62 9.67 7.42
CA SER A 99 1.20 11.00 6.98
C SER A 99 1.27 12.07 8.09
N THR A 100 1.46 11.67 9.36
CA THR A 100 1.50 12.57 10.52
C THR A 100 2.55 12.12 11.53
N MET A 101 3.04 13.07 12.35
CA MET A 101 3.95 12.76 13.46
C MET A 101 3.28 11.80 14.46
N GLN A 102 2.00 11.94 14.73
CA GLN A 102 1.28 11.04 15.63
C GLN A 102 1.32 9.59 15.12
N GLN A 103 1.08 9.35 13.84
CA GLN A 103 1.22 8.02 13.25
C GLN A 103 2.66 7.51 13.37
N LEU A 104 3.65 8.38 13.10
CA LEU A 104 5.06 8.03 13.22
C LEU A 104 5.43 7.59 14.63
N GLU A 105 4.83 8.19 15.68
CA GLU A 105 5.10 7.80 17.07
C GLU A 105 4.48 6.45 17.45
N LEU A 106 3.39 6.07 16.81
CA LEU A 106 2.63 4.87 17.15
C LEU A 106 3.11 3.60 16.44
N VAL A 107 3.83 3.72 15.31
CA VAL A 107 4.28 2.54 14.57
C VAL A 107 5.32 1.75 15.36
N PRO A 108 5.31 0.39 15.31
CA PRO A 108 6.35 -0.44 15.88
C PRO A 108 7.73 -0.11 15.29
N SER A 109 8.79 -0.24 16.07
CA SER A 109 10.17 0.11 15.65
C SER A 109 10.73 -0.77 14.53
N SER A 110 10.16 -1.95 14.30
CA SER A 110 10.52 -2.87 13.22
C SER A 110 9.60 -2.76 12.01
N ALA A 111 8.60 -1.86 12.04
CA ALA A 111 7.67 -1.69 10.93
C ALA A 111 8.36 -1.13 9.67
N SER A 112 7.98 -1.66 8.52
CA SER A 112 8.33 -1.04 7.25
C SER A 112 7.44 0.17 7.00
N ILE A 113 8.02 1.35 6.81
CA ILE A 113 7.28 2.58 6.64
C ILE A 113 7.62 3.31 5.34
N HIS A 114 6.63 4.06 4.83
CA HIS A 114 6.80 5.03 3.76
C HIS A 114 6.32 6.40 4.27
N ILE A 115 7.19 7.39 4.25
CA ILE A 115 6.80 8.77 4.60
C ILE A 115 6.03 9.39 3.44
N LYS A 116 4.81 9.81 3.70
CA LYS A 116 3.98 10.47 2.71
C LYS A 116 4.19 11.98 2.79
N VAL A 117 4.56 12.60 1.66
CA VAL A 117 4.74 14.04 1.51
C VAL A 117 3.58 14.61 0.70
N ASP A 118 2.99 15.70 1.18
CA ASP A 118 2.02 16.47 0.39
C ASP A 118 2.78 17.44 -0.52
N THR A 119 2.77 17.16 -1.80
CA THR A 119 3.44 17.98 -2.82
C THR A 119 2.48 18.93 -3.55
N GLY A 120 1.30 19.17 -2.96
CA GLY A 120 0.36 20.16 -3.48
C GLY A 120 -1.09 19.69 -3.63
N LEU A 121 -1.40 18.40 -3.41
CA LEU A 121 -2.78 17.92 -3.46
C LEU A 121 -3.62 18.41 -2.27
N GLY A 122 -3.00 18.69 -1.11
CA GLY A 122 -3.66 19.24 0.08
C GLY A 122 -4.61 18.26 0.77
N ARG A 123 -4.41 16.94 0.61
CA ARG A 123 -5.30 15.96 1.21
C ARG A 123 -4.77 15.38 2.52
N ASN A 124 -3.56 14.87 2.53
CA ASN A 124 -2.82 14.41 3.70
C ASN A 124 -1.34 14.18 3.34
N GLY A 125 -0.48 14.10 4.34
CA GLY A 125 0.96 13.96 4.20
C GLY A 125 1.69 15.07 4.96
N PHE A 126 2.98 14.89 5.14
CA PHE A 126 3.83 15.92 5.69
C PHE A 126 4.05 17.03 4.67
N MET A 127 4.03 18.28 5.14
CA MET A 127 4.45 19.40 4.30
C MET A 127 5.96 19.31 4.05
N PRO A 128 6.47 19.72 2.86
CA PRO A 128 7.89 19.65 2.53
C PRO A 128 8.81 20.27 3.59
N GLU A 129 8.37 21.36 4.22
CA GLU A 129 9.12 22.08 5.25
C GLU A 129 9.30 21.27 6.55
N ALA A 130 8.44 20.28 6.79
CA ALA A 130 8.53 19.41 7.97
C ALA A 130 9.47 18.21 7.76
N LEU A 131 9.97 17.96 6.55
CA LEU A 131 10.69 16.73 6.23
C LEU A 131 11.96 16.53 7.04
N ASP A 132 12.73 17.58 7.30
CA ASP A 132 13.95 17.48 8.10
C ASP A 132 13.62 16.94 9.50
N GLN A 133 12.58 17.47 10.14
CA GLN A 133 12.12 17.02 11.46
C GLN A 133 11.64 15.55 11.40
N VAL A 134 10.90 15.18 10.36
CA VAL A 134 10.41 13.80 10.16
C VAL A 134 11.59 12.84 10.01
N ILE A 135 12.58 13.18 9.18
CA ILE A 135 13.77 12.36 8.95
C ILE A 135 14.56 12.16 10.24
N GLU A 136 14.79 13.23 11.00
CA GLU A 136 15.48 13.13 12.31
C GLU A 136 14.70 12.23 13.27
N ARG A 137 13.36 12.29 13.27
CA ARG A 137 12.55 11.43 14.11
C ARG A 137 12.59 9.96 13.69
N VAL A 138 12.54 9.69 12.38
CA VAL A 138 12.72 8.32 11.83
C VAL A 138 14.06 7.73 12.24
N LYS A 139 15.15 8.50 12.09
CA LYS A 139 16.50 8.08 12.53
C LYS A 139 16.57 7.80 14.03
N ALA A 140 16.01 8.70 14.86
CA ALA A 140 16.00 8.56 16.30
C ALA A 140 15.24 7.32 16.78
N ARG A 141 14.26 6.85 16.02
CA ARG A 141 13.49 5.63 16.30
C ARG A 141 14.06 4.38 15.63
N SER A 142 15.09 4.50 14.81
CA SER A 142 15.69 3.40 14.04
C SER A 142 14.69 2.70 13.12
N LEU A 143 13.75 3.46 12.54
CA LEU A 143 12.73 3.01 11.57
C LEU A 143 13.29 2.97 10.14
#